data_56a09641d1a45338b0568c441eac190c
#
_entry.id   56a09641d1a45338b0568c441eac190c
#
_cell.length_a   1.000
_cell.length_b   1.000
_cell.length_c   1.000
_cell.angle_alpha   90.00
_cell.angle_beta   90.00
_cell.angle_gamma   90.00
#
_symmetry.space_group_name_H-M   'P 1'
#
loop_
_entity.id
_entity.type
_entity.pdbx_description
1 polymer ?
#
loop_
_entity_poly.entity_id
_entity_poly.type
_entity_poly.pdbx_seq_one_letter_code
_entity_poly.pdbx_strand_id
1 'polypeptide(L)'
;MLVSIVIPCYNSEHTIGEVVELAIQEFDKLDGYECEFVLVNDYSRDGTWNSICCLADRYSNVKGINLAKNFGQHNAIMAAMSQAEGDLIVGMDDDMQNHPSQIPQFLAKIEEGYDIVFGVFKQRKFSVIKNITGAVSRFLLWHLLDRPKDIQMSSFWCCRKYVRDEVVRYDGYNIFLQVLFFRTTHNIANIEIEHFAREVGESNYNFRRGLKLFMSCLNFTVIPLRLATFFGTVFSAAGFVGALVVFIRKLLDPSIAIGWSSLMCAFLVLFGICFLMLGIIGEYIGKLILNINKTPQYVVRETRNVRTAAENGFSEISDETRRPENTGKTDEVTDD
;
A
#
# COMPACT_ATOMS: atom_id res chain seq x y z
N MET A 1 -12.80 20.77 15.04
CA MET A 1 -12.19 19.46 14.67
C MET A 1 -11.27 19.69 13.49
N LEU A 2 -10.00 19.25 13.56
CA LEU A 2 -9.04 19.42 12.46
C LEU A 2 -9.15 18.25 11.46
N VAL A 3 -9.21 18.56 10.17
CA VAL A 3 -9.24 17.57 9.06
C VAL A 3 -7.98 17.74 8.22
N SER A 4 -7.17 16.67 8.12
CA SER A 4 -6.01 16.66 7.23
C SER A 4 -6.40 16.11 5.86
N ILE A 5 -6.21 16.91 4.82
CA ILE A 5 -6.42 16.49 3.43
C ILE A 5 -5.08 16.07 2.85
N VAL A 6 -4.92 14.78 2.55
CA VAL A 6 -3.68 14.21 2.03
C VAL A 6 -3.81 13.93 0.54
N ILE A 7 -2.94 14.55 -0.27
CA ILE A 7 -3.00 14.50 -1.73
C ILE A 7 -1.64 14.09 -2.30
N PRO A 8 -1.53 12.88 -2.90
CA PRO A 8 -0.38 12.50 -3.68
C PRO A 8 -0.43 13.18 -5.05
N CYS A 9 0.60 13.97 -5.40
CA CYS A 9 0.66 14.77 -6.62
C CYS A 9 1.68 14.19 -7.61
N TYR A 10 1.25 13.95 -8.85
CA TYR A 10 2.13 13.50 -9.92
C TYR A 10 1.75 14.08 -11.27
N ASN A 11 2.54 15.05 -11.76
CA ASN A 11 2.29 15.84 -12.97
C ASN A 11 0.93 16.56 -12.90
N SER A 12 0.72 17.32 -11.82
CA SER A 12 -0.52 18.01 -11.46
C SER A 12 -0.34 19.53 -11.36
N GLU A 13 0.63 20.09 -12.08
CA GLU A 13 0.93 21.52 -12.10
C GLU A 13 -0.30 22.40 -12.30
N HIS A 14 -1.25 21.96 -13.14
CA HIS A 14 -2.43 22.73 -13.53
C HIS A 14 -3.67 22.47 -12.66
N THR A 15 -3.70 21.37 -11.90
CA THR A 15 -4.90 20.96 -11.16
C THR A 15 -4.78 21.18 -9.65
N ILE A 16 -3.59 21.02 -9.07
CA ILE A 16 -3.43 21.01 -7.61
C ILE A 16 -3.84 22.33 -6.95
N GLY A 17 -3.61 23.47 -7.61
CA GLY A 17 -4.03 24.79 -7.11
C GLY A 17 -5.55 24.88 -6.95
N GLU A 18 -6.29 24.48 -7.98
CA GLU A 18 -7.74 24.50 -7.99
C GLU A 18 -8.34 23.52 -6.97
N VAL A 19 -7.78 22.31 -6.84
CA VAL A 19 -8.21 21.33 -5.84
C VAL A 19 -8.11 21.91 -4.43
N VAL A 20 -6.99 22.55 -4.08
CA VAL A 20 -6.79 23.16 -2.76
C VAL A 20 -7.75 24.32 -2.53
N GLU A 21 -7.89 25.22 -3.51
CA GLU A 21 -8.78 26.40 -3.38
C GLU A 21 -10.25 25.99 -3.24
N LEU A 22 -10.71 25.01 -4.01
CA LEU A 22 -12.07 24.47 -3.87
C LEU A 22 -12.29 23.78 -2.52
N ALA A 23 -11.30 23.03 -2.03
CA ALA A 23 -11.41 22.41 -0.73
C ALA A 23 -11.50 23.46 0.40
N ILE A 24 -10.70 24.53 0.36
CA ILE A 24 -10.79 25.64 1.31
C ILE A 24 -12.20 26.24 1.31
N GLN A 25 -12.75 26.52 0.10
CA GLN A 25 -14.10 27.07 -0.03
C GLN A 25 -15.19 26.15 0.54
N GLU A 26 -15.00 24.82 0.48
CA GLU A 26 -15.95 23.88 1.11
C GLU A 26 -15.82 23.92 2.64
N PHE A 27 -14.60 24.00 3.18
CA PHE A 27 -14.40 24.09 4.63
C PHE A 27 -14.88 25.42 5.21
N ASP A 28 -14.80 26.52 4.47
CA ASP A 28 -15.36 27.82 4.89
C ASP A 28 -16.88 27.78 5.12
N LYS A 29 -17.59 26.78 4.57
CA LYS A 29 -19.03 26.56 4.75
C LYS A 29 -19.34 25.62 5.93
N LEU A 30 -18.33 24.98 6.52
CA LEU A 30 -18.50 23.96 7.56
C LEU A 30 -18.18 24.52 8.93
N ASP A 31 -19.20 24.74 9.74
CA ASP A 31 -19.02 25.18 11.13
C ASP A 31 -18.32 24.10 11.98
N GLY A 32 -17.31 24.51 12.74
CA GLY A 32 -16.60 23.64 13.70
C GLY A 32 -15.53 22.74 13.08
N TYR A 33 -15.24 22.88 11.79
CA TYR A 33 -14.16 22.18 11.11
C TYR A 33 -13.08 23.15 10.63
N GLU A 34 -11.83 22.77 10.83
CA GLU A 34 -10.65 23.41 10.26
C GLU A 34 -9.95 22.41 9.35
N CYS A 35 -9.24 22.88 8.33
CA CYS A 35 -8.50 22.00 7.44
C CYS A 35 -7.02 22.32 7.39
N GLU A 36 -6.21 21.28 7.20
CA GLU A 36 -4.84 21.37 6.76
C GLU A 36 -4.64 20.51 5.49
N PHE A 37 -3.68 20.87 4.68
CA PHE A 37 -3.32 20.13 3.48
C PHE A 37 -1.93 19.57 3.60
N VAL A 38 -1.74 18.29 3.24
CA VAL A 38 -0.42 17.68 3.10
C VAL A 38 -0.27 17.18 1.66
N LEU A 39 0.44 17.96 0.87
CA LEU A 39 0.65 17.74 -0.57
C LEU A 39 2.00 17.06 -0.78
N VAL A 40 2.03 15.93 -1.47
CA VAL A 40 3.26 15.16 -1.70
C VAL A 40 3.56 15.05 -3.17
N ASN A 41 4.62 15.71 -3.62
CA ASN A 41 5.13 15.57 -4.97
C ASN A 41 5.91 14.25 -5.11
N ASP A 42 5.38 13.29 -5.88
CA ASP A 42 6.01 12.00 -6.15
C ASP A 42 6.96 12.09 -7.37
N TYR A 43 7.92 13.04 -7.30
CA TYR A 43 8.93 13.25 -8.32
C TYR A 43 8.34 13.59 -9.70
N SER A 44 7.46 14.57 -9.76
CA SER A 44 6.90 15.09 -11.02
C SER A 44 7.98 15.69 -11.92
N ARG A 45 7.73 15.67 -13.22
CA ARG A 45 8.66 16.23 -14.23
C ARG A 45 8.25 17.62 -14.70
N ASP A 46 7.04 18.04 -14.34
CA ASP A 46 6.46 19.36 -14.62
C ASP A 46 6.67 20.33 -13.44
N GLY A 47 5.95 21.45 -13.44
CA GLY A 47 5.99 22.46 -12.38
C GLY A 47 5.23 22.12 -11.10
N THR A 48 4.77 20.88 -10.90
CA THR A 48 3.96 20.49 -9.72
C THR A 48 4.60 20.91 -8.39
N TRP A 49 5.91 20.68 -8.21
CA TRP A 49 6.58 21.07 -6.98
C TRP A 49 6.56 22.59 -6.75
N ASN A 50 6.76 23.36 -7.82
CA ASN A 50 6.69 24.84 -7.73
C ASN A 50 5.29 25.31 -7.35
N SER A 51 4.24 24.67 -7.92
CA SER A 51 2.85 24.96 -7.56
C SER A 51 2.56 24.67 -6.09
N ILE A 52 3.07 23.54 -5.56
CA ILE A 52 2.98 23.18 -4.13
C ILE A 52 3.71 24.21 -3.25
N CYS A 53 4.91 24.65 -3.63
CA CYS A 53 5.65 25.69 -2.90
C CYS A 53 4.85 27.02 -2.86
N CYS A 54 4.30 27.46 -3.99
CA CYS A 54 3.47 28.67 -4.04
C CYS A 54 2.22 28.55 -3.14
N LEU A 55 1.57 27.39 -3.09
CA LEU A 55 0.44 27.16 -2.20
C LEU A 55 0.86 27.19 -0.73
N ALA A 56 1.98 26.58 -0.37
CA ALA A 56 2.50 26.58 0.98
C ALA A 56 2.97 27.97 1.45
N ASP A 57 3.49 28.81 0.52
CA ASP A 57 3.86 30.19 0.83
C ASP A 57 2.61 31.08 0.99
N ARG A 58 1.49 30.77 0.30
CA ARG A 58 0.22 31.52 0.35
C ARG A 58 -0.65 31.12 1.55
N TYR A 59 -0.66 29.83 1.91
CA TYR A 59 -1.54 29.26 2.93
C TYR A 59 -0.71 28.56 4.03
N SER A 60 -0.76 29.07 5.26
CA SER A 60 -0.02 28.52 6.39
C SER A 60 -0.45 27.11 6.81
N ASN A 61 -1.66 26.69 6.43
CA ASN A 61 -2.21 25.35 6.65
C ASN A 61 -1.89 24.35 5.51
N VAL A 62 -1.07 24.74 4.53
CA VAL A 62 -0.59 23.86 3.45
C VAL A 62 0.84 23.43 3.73
N LYS A 63 1.05 22.12 3.87
CA LYS A 63 2.35 21.45 4.01
C LYS A 63 2.74 20.81 2.68
N GLY A 64 3.97 21.01 2.23
CA GLY A 64 4.53 20.43 1.00
C GLY A 64 5.65 19.44 1.29
N ILE A 65 5.65 18.29 0.63
CA ILE A 65 6.69 17.26 0.70
C ILE A 65 7.13 16.91 -0.71
N ASN A 66 8.43 16.95 -0.98
CA ASN A 66 9.02 16.56 -2.26
C ASN A 66 9.82 15.27 -2.10
N LEU A 67 9.45 14.21 -2.81
CA LEU A 67 10.13 12.92 -2.74
C LEU A 67 11.37 12.91 -3.66
N ALA A 68 12.40 12.16 -3.27
CA ALA A 68 13.67 12.10 -3.99
C ALA A 68 13.60 11.37 -5.34
N LYS A 69 12.62 10.50 -5.54
CA LYS A 69 12.28 9.78 -6.78
C LYS A 69 10.81 9.40 -6.77
N ASN A 70 10.28 8.89 -7.88
CA ASN A 70 8.93 8.34 -7.90
C ASN A 70 8.87 7.03 -7.13
N PHE A 71 8.13 7.03 -6.03
CA PHE A 71 7.90 5.88 -5.15
C PHE A 71 6.50 5.27 -5.34
N GLY A 72 5.62 5.94 -6.07
CA GLY A 72 4.24 5.54 -6.33
C GLY A 72 3.24 6.05 -5.30
N GLN A 73 1.97 6.13 -5.73
CA GLN A 73 0.88 6.77 -5.01
C GLN A 73 0.75 6.35 -3.54
N HIS A 74 0.82 5.04 -3.24
CA HIS A 74 0.67 4.56 -1.87
C HIS A 74 1.79 5.04 -0.93
N ASN A 75 3.02 5.10 -1.42
CA ASN A 75 4.16 5.61 -0.65
C ASN A 75 4.06 7.13 -0.46
N ALA A 76 3.58 7.87 -1.47
CA ALA A 76 3.31 9.30 -1.35
C ALA A 76 2.20 9.58 -0.31
N ILE A 77 1.12 8.78 -0.30
CA ILE A 77 0.07 8.87 0.73
C ILE A 77 0.64 8.58 2.12
N MET A 78 1.50 7.57 2.28
CA MET A 78 2.14 7.27 3.57
C MET A 78 3.00 8.44 4.05
N ALA A 79 3.76 9.08 3.14
CA ALA A 79 4.51 10.29 3.46
C ALA A 79 3.59 11.43 3.90
N ALA A 80 2.44 11.61 3.23
CA ALA A 80 1.45 12.61 3.62
C ALA A 80 0.82 12.30 4.99
N MET A 81 0.38 11.06 5.20
CA MET A 81 -0.23 10.61 6.47
C MET A 81 0.72 10.76 7.66
N SER A 82 2.03 10.60 7.47
CA SER A 82 3.02 10.76 8.52
C SER A 82 3.11 12.21 9.06
N GLN A 83 2.70 13.20 8.26
CA GLN A 83 2.73 14.62 8.58
C GLN A 83 1.33 15.22 8.84
N ALA A 84 0.29 14.39 8.73
CA ALA A 84 -1.08 14.78 9.01
C ALA A 84 -1.31 14.87 10.54
N GLU A 85 -1.85 15.98 11.05
CA GLU A 85 -2.08 16.23 12.48
C GLU A 85 -3.57 16.16 12.85
N GLY A 86 -4.47 16.13 11.87
CA GLY A 86 -5.91 16.18 12.04
C GLY A 86 -6.51 15.03 12.83
N ASP A 87 -7.70 15.28 13.38
CA ASP A 87 -8.55 14.28 14.04
C ASP A 87 -9.15 13.32 13.02
N LEU A 88 -9.37 13.82 11.81
CA LEU A 88 -9.82 13.08 10.63
C LEU A 88 -8.84 13.28 9.49
N ILE A 89 -8.64 12.24 8.68
CA ILE A 89 -7.78 12.27 7.51
C ILE A 89 -8.60 11.94 6.27
N VAL A 90 -8.59 12.84 5.29
CA VAL A 90 -9.23 12.66 3.98
C VAL A 90 -8.13 12.45 2.94
N GLY A 91 -8.16 11.30 2.26
CA GLY A 91 -7.30 11.03 1.11
C GLY A 91 -8.05 11.22 -0.19
N MET A 92 -7.50 12.01 -1.11
CA MET A 92 -8.08 12.26 -2.41
C MET A 92 -7.00 12.41 -3.49
N ASP A 93 -7.39 12.20 -4.75
CA ASP A 93 -6.49 12.39 -5.89
C ASP A 93 -6.45 13.87 -6.33
N ASP A 94 -5.42 14.23 -7.12
CA ASP A 94 -5.11 15.56 -7.61
C ASP A 94 -5.73 15.91 -8.97
N ASP A 95 -6.63 15.05 -9.51
CA ASP A 95 -7.12 15.10 -10.90
C ASP A 95 -8.58 15.57 -11.05
N MET A 96 -9.17 16.16 -9.99
CA MET A 96 -10.55 16.67 -9.92
C MET A 96 -11.65 15.60 -10.08
N GLN A 97 -11.31 14.31 -10.26
CA GLN A 97 -12.33 13.26 -10.27
C GLN A 97 -12.96 13.07 -8.89
N ASN A 98 -12.17 13.30 -7.85
CA ASN A 98 -12.56 13.34 -6.45
C ASN A 98 -12.82 14.81 -6.07
N HIS A 99 -14.04 15.32 -6.33
CA HIS A 99 -14.32 16.73 -6.12
C HIS A 99 -14.46 17.07 -4.62
N PRO A 100 -13.82 18.18 -4.15
CA PRO A 100 -13.85 18.58 -2.74
C PRO A 100 -15.24 18.79 -2.15
N SER A 101 -16.23 19.19 -2.97
CA SER A 101 -17.63 19.39 -2.52
C SER A 101 -18.28 18.12 -1.89
N GLN A 102 -17.63 16.98 -2.02
CA GLN A 102 -18.14 15.72 -1.46
C GLN A 102 -17.56 15.42 -0.07
N ILE A 103 -16.54 16.17 0.38
CA ILE A 103 -15.93 16.00 1.69
C ILE A 103 -16.97 16.05 2.83
N PRO A 104 -17.95 16.96 2.85
CA PRO A 104 -18.95 17.00 3.92
C PRO A 104 -19.72 15.70 4.12
N GLN A 105 -19.97 14.93 3.03
CA GLN A 105 -20.65 13.63 3.13
C GLN A 105 -19.79 12.58 3.84
N PHE A 106 -18.46 12.62 3.66
CA PHE A 106 -17.54 11.75 4.38
C PHE A 106 -17.53 12.09 5.87
N LEU A 107 -17.45 13.38 6.20
CA LEU A 107 -17.44 13.84 7.60
C LEU A 107 -18.73 13.44 8.32
N ALA A 108 -19.89 13.67 7.70
CA ALA A 108 -21.18 13.26 8.25
C ALA A 108 -21.23 11.73 8.49
N LYS A 109 -20.68 10.94 7.57
CA LYS A 109 -20.67 9.47 7.70
C LYS A 109 -19.73 9.00 8.82
N ILE A 110 -18.58 9.65 9.00
CA ILE A 110 -17.68 9.40 10.15
C ILE A 110 -18.37 9.74 11.49
N GLU A 111 -19.17 10.80 11.54
CA GLU A 111 -19.93 11.19 12.74
C GLU A 111 -20.98 10.15 13.14
N GLU A 112 -21.52 9.36 12.19
CA GLU A 112 -22.38 8.21 12.49
C GLU A 112 -21.68 7.08 13.26
N GLY A 113 -20.35 7.19 13.47
CA GLY A 113 -19.57 6.24 14.26
C GLY A 113 -18.67 5.30 13.46
N TYR A 114 -18.58 5.46 12.13
CA TYR A 114 -17.63 4.70 11.32
C TYR A 114 -16.19 5.16 11.51
N ASP A 115 -15.27 4.24 11.31
CA ASP A 115 -13.83 4.50 11.43
C ASP A 115 -13.19 4.87 10.10
N ILE A 116 -13.68 4.25 9.01
CA ILE A 116 -13.25 4.50 7.65
C ILE A 116 -14.47 4.60 6.74
N VAL A 117 -14.44 5.56 5.83
CA VAL A 117 -15.47 5.74 4.79
C VAL A 117 -14.80 5.82 3.43
N PHE A 118 -15.25 5.00 2.48
CA PHE A 118 -14.82 5.07 1.08
C PHE A 118 -15.92 5.67 0.20
N GLY A 119 -15.56 6.61 -0.66
CA GLY A 119 -16.44 7.13 -1.69
C GLY A 119 -16.48 6.19 -2.90
N VAL A 120 -17.66 5.81 -3.33
CA VAL A 120 -17.86 4.88 -4.45
C VAL A 120 -18.69 5.56 -5.53
N PHE A 121 -18.18 5.57 -6.75
CA PHE A 121 -18.90 6.13 -7.87
C PHE A 121 -20.15 5.32 -8.21
N LYS A 122 -21.27 5.99 -8.42
CA LYS A 122 -22.53 5.37 -8.86
C LYS A 122 -22.27 4.55 -10.13
N GLN A 123 -22.51 3.24 -10.07
CA GLN A 123 -22.10 2.29 -11.12
C GLN A 123 -22.68 2.69 -12.50
N ARG A 124 -21.79 2.97 -13.48
CA ARG A 124 -22.11 2.85 -14.89
C ARG A 124 -22.14 1.37 -15.28
N LYS A 125 -23.17 0.93 -16.04
CA LYS A 125 -23.25 -0.45 -16.58
C LYS A 125 -22.05 -0.75 -17.46
N PHE A 126 -21.15 -1.60 -16.99
CA PHE A 126 -19.97 -2.04 -17.76
C PHE A 126 -20.29 -3.25 -18.63
N SER A 127 -19.55 -3.41 -19.75
CA SER A 127 -19.63 -4.57 -20.66
C SER A 127 -19.40 -5.89 -19.92
N VAL A 128 -20.08 -6.97 -20.37
CA VAL A 128 -20.09 -8.30 -19.76
C VAL A 128 -18.68 -8.88 -19.53
N ILE A 129 -17.74 -8.63 -20.45
CA ILE A 129 -16.34 -9.11 -20.35
C ILE A 129 -15.61 -8.43 -19.20
N LYS A 130 -15.79 -7.11 -18.97
CA LYS A 130 -15.26 -6.39 -17.81
C LYS A 130 -15.88 -6.88 -16.48
N ASN A 131 -17.10 -7.38 -16.51
CA ASN A 131 -17.77 -7.92 -15.32
C ASN A 131 -17.19 -9.27 -14.88
N ILE A 132 -16.78 -10.16 -15.80
CA ILE A 132 -16.22 -11.48 -15.45
C ILE A 132 -14.80 -11.32 -14.88
N THR A 133 -13.93 -10.56 -15.54
CA THR A 133 -12.57 -10.28 -15.01
C THR A 133 -12.62 -9.50 -13.70
N GLY A 134 -13.55 -8.56 -13.56
CA GLY A 134 -13.82 -7.83 -12.32
C GLY A 134 -14.41 -8.72 -11.21
N ALA A 135 -15.24 -9.72 -11.53
CA ALA A 135 -15.78 -10.66 -10.54
C ALA A 135 -14.71 -11.61 -9.99
N VAL A 136 -13.85 -12.16 -10.86
CA VAL A 136 -12.71 -13.00 -10.46
C VAL A 136 -11.73 -12.21 -9.61
N SER A 137 -11.38 -11.00 -10.03
CA SER A 137 -10.50 -10.11 -9.26
C SER A 137 -11.12 -9.75 -7.90
N ARG A 138 -12.41 -9.43 -7.84
CA ARG A 138 -13.13 -9.14 -6.57
C ARG A 138 -13.18 -10.34 -5.65
N PHE A 139 -13.50 -11.54 -6.18
CA PHE A 139 -13.53 -12.78 -5.39
C PHE A 139 -12.16 -13.11 -4.81
N LEU A 140 -11.10 -12.99 -5.63
CA LEU A 140 -9.73 -13.21 -5.17
C LEU A 140 -9.32 -12.18 -4.11
N LEU A 141 -9.53 -10.88 -4.37
CA LEU A 141 -9.23 -9.82 -3.42
C LEU A 141 -10.03 -9.97 -2.12
N TRP A 142 -11.28 -10.40 -2.20
CA TRP A 142 -12.10 -10.64 -1.03
C TRP A 142 -11.56 -11.78 -0.15
N HIS A 143 -11.18 -12.91 -0.75
CA HIS A 143 -10.59 -14.03 -0.01
C HIS A 143 -9.15 -13.76 0.49
N LEU A 144 -8.40 -12.91 -0.24
CA LEU A 144 -7.00 -12.62 0.02
C LEU A 144 -6.79 -11.56 1.11
N LEU A 145 -7.73 -10.60 1.25
CA LEU A 145 -7.53 -9.39 2.04
C LEU A 145 -8.43 -9.31 3.27
N ASP A 146 -9.18 -10.37 3.61
CA ASP A 146 -10.17 -10.38 4.71
C ASP A 146 -11.17 -9.20 4.64
N ARG A 147 -11.51 -8.82 3.40
CA ARG A 147 -12.33 -7.66 3.10
C ARG A 147 -13.79 -7.95 3.40
N PRO A 148 -14.53 -7.06 4.08
CA PRO A 148 -15.98 -7.16 4.20
C PRO A 148 -16.66 -7.24 2.82
N LYS A 149 -17.67 -8.11 2.67
CA LYS A 149 -18.29 -8.44 1.36
C LYS A 149 -18.85 -7.22 0.62
N ASP A 150 -19.40 -6.28 1.37
CA ASP A 150 -20.17 -5.15 0.84
C ASP A 150 -19.34 -3.87 0.68
N ILE A 151 -18.06 -3.86 1.09
CA ILE A 151 -17.22 -2.68 1.02
C ILE A 151 -16.47 -2.62 -0.32
N GLN A 152 -16.59 -1.50 -1.03
CA GLN A 152 -15.82 -1.18 -2.23
C GLN A 152 -14.67 -0.25 -1.87
N MET A 153 -13.47 -0.52 -2.41
CA MET A 153 -12.28 0.31 -2.22
C MET A 153 -12.27 1.47 -3.21
N SER A 154 -11.81 2.62 -2.76
CA SER A 154 -11.61 3.81 -3.60
C SER A 154 -10.33 4.54 -3.19
N SER A 155 -9.87 5.45 -4.05
CA SER A 155 -8.81 6.41 -3.74
C SER A 155 -9.33 7.60 -2.93
N PHE A 156 -10.65 7.86 -2.94
CA PHE A 156 -11.29 8.88 -2.13
C PHE A 156 -11.85 8.26 -0.85
N TRP A 157 -11.29 8.61 0.28
CA TRP A 157 -11.61 8.01 1.58
C TRP A 157 -11.43 9.02 2.71
N CYS A 158 -12.09 8.75 3.82
CA CYS A 158 -11.88 9.44 5.09
C CYS A 158 -11.67 8.43 6.21
N CYS A 159 -10.75 8.70 7.14
CA CYS A 159 -10.54 7.86 8.31
C CYS A 159 -10.27 8.68 9.57
N ARG A 160 -10.47 8.03 10.73
CA ARG A 160 -10.14 8.61 12.04
C ARG A 160 -8.64 8.61 12.29
N LYS A 161 -8.18 9.51 13.15
CA LYS A 161 -6.77 9.66 13.54
C LYS A 161 -6.13 8.35 13.99
N TYR A 162 -6.78 7.57 14.84
CA TYR A 162 -6.20 6.32 15.34
C TYR A 162 -5.92 5.32 14.21
N VAL A 163 -6.75 5.30 13.17
CA VAL A 163 -6.53 4.47 11.98
C VAL A 163 -5.27 4.92 11.25
N ARG A 164 -5.10 6.23 11.07
CA ARG A 164 -3.90 6.82 10.51
C ARG A 164 -2.67 6.44 11.33
N ASP A 165 -2.75 6.56 12.66
CA ASP A 165 -1.64 6.27 13.56
C ASP A 165 -1.19 4.80 13.46
N GLU A 166 -2.13 3.86 13.35
CA GLU A 166 -1.80 2.44 13.15
C GLU A 166 -1.24 2.16 11.74
N VAL A 167 -1.77 2.81 10.71
CA VAL A 167 -1.28 2.65 9.34
C VAL A 167 0.14 3.18 9.19
N VAL A 168 0.46 4.33 9.77
CA VAL A 168 1.80 4.95 9.69
C VAL A 168 2.86 4.14 10.44
N ARG A 169 2.48 3.34 11.46
CA ARG A 169 3.40 2.39 12.13
C ARG A 169 3.90 1.26 11.23
N TYR A 170 3.24 1.03 10.09
CA TYR A 170 3.69 0.01 9.16
C TYR A 170 4.96 0.46 8.44
N ASP A 171 6.07 -0.22 8.67
CA ASP A 171 7.40 0.06 8.13
C ASP A 171 7.84 -0.87 6.99
N GLY A 172 6.96 -1.80 6.57
CA GLY A 172 7.26 -2.74 5.48
C GLY A 172 7.43 -2.04 4.13
N TYR A 173 8.37 -2.53 3.31
CA TYR A 173 8.72 -1.96 2.01
C TYR A 173 7.53 -1.87 1.02
N ASN A 174 6.70 -2.90 0.98
CA ASN A 174 5.52 -2.91 0.10
C ASN A 174 4.32 -2.33 0.81
N ILE A 175 3.68 -1.32 0.21
CA ILE A 175 2.49 -0.69 0.75
C ILE A 175 1.32 -0.89 -0.20
N PHE A 176 0.19 -1.32 0.35
CA PHE A 176 -1.12 -1.22 -0.27
C PHE A 176 -2.09 -0.72 0.79
N LEU A 177 -2.36 0.58 0.76
CA LEU A 177 -3.05 1.32 1.82
C LEU A 177 -4.37 0.65 2.25
N GLN A 178 -5.18 0.23 1.30
CA GLN A 178 -6.49 -0.37 1.57
C GLN A 178 -6.37 -1.68 2.38
N VAL A 179 -5.28 -2.44 2.19
CA VAL A 179 -5.01 -3.64 3.00
C VAL A 179 -4.69 -3.26 4.44
N LEU A 180 -3.92 -2.19 4.64
CA LEU A 180 -3.61 -1.70 5.98
C LEU A 180 -4.87 -1.22 6.69
N PHE A 181 -5.77 -0.54 5.97
CA PHE A 181 -7.07 -0.14 6.50
C PHE A 181 -7.90 -1.34 6.96
N PHE A 182 -8.03 -2.39 6.14
CA PHE A 182 -8.78 -3.59 6.52
C PHE A 182 -8.17 -4.38 7.69
N ARG A 183 -6.86 -4.27 7.89
CA ARG A 183 -6.18 -4.85 9.06
C ARG A 183 -6.42 -4.08 10.34
N THR A 184 -6.71 -2.77 10.23
CA THR A 184 -6.88 -1.89 11.39
C THR A 184 -8.28 -1.98 11.96
N THR A 185 -9.32 -1.99 11.12
CA THR A 185 -10.72 -2.03 11.55
C THR A 185 -11.63 -2.68 10.52
N HIS A 186 -12.75 -3.24 10.98
CA HIS A 186 -13.85 -3.70 10.14
C HIS A 186 -15.05 -2.75 10.15
N ASN A 187 -15.00 -1.66 10.94
CA ASN A 187 -16.05 -0.63 11.02
C ASN A 187 -15.93 0.37 9.87
N ILE A 188 -16.26 -0.09 8.67
CA ILE A 188 -16.04 0.61 7.41
C ILE A 188 -17.38 0.80 6.68
N ALA A 189 -17.56 1.96 6.06
CA ALA A 189 -18.74 2.26 5.24
C ALA A 189 -18.35 2.69 3.83
N ASN A 190 -19.32 2.62 2.92
CA ASN A 190 -19.28 3.29 1.63
C ASN A 190 -20.30 4.41 1.58
N ILE A 191 -19.98 5.49 0.86
CA ILE A 191 -20.92 6.51 0.41
C ILE A 191 -20.92 6.59 -1.11
N GLU A 192 -22.08 6.84 -1.70
CA GLU A 192 -22.16 7.10 -3.13
C GLU A 192 -21.70 8.52 -3.42
N ILE A 193 -20.73 8.67 -4.32
CA ILE A 193 -20.18 9.95 -4.74
C ILE A 193 -20.45 10.17 -6.24
N GLU A 194 -20.52 11.44 -6.63
CA GLU A 194 -20.65 11.82 -8.03
C GLU A 194 -19.31 11.70 -8.75
N HIS A 195 -19.36 11.31 -10.01
CA HIS A 195 -18.17 11.21 -10.85
C HIS A 195 -18.05 12.50 -11.69
N PHE A 196 -17.03 13.28 -11.39
CA PHE A 196 -16.67 14.43 -12.22
C PHE A 196 -15.77 13.96 -13.37
N ALA A 197 -15.92 14.60 -14.55
CA ALA A 197 -15.09 14.26 -15.70
C ALA A 197 -13.66 14.74 -15.43
N ARG A 198 -12.68 13.91 -15.77
CA ARG A 198 -11.28 14.30 -15.69
C ARG A 198 -11.02 15.45 -16.66
N GLU A 199 -10.52 16.57 -16.19
CA GLU A 199 -10.29 17.76 -17.03
C GLU A 199 -9.05 17.61 -17.92
N VAL A 200 -8.03 16.86 -17.47
CA VAL A 200 -6.77 16.69 -18.19
C VAL A 200 -6.32 15.22 -18.15
N GLY A 201 -6.06 14.63 -19.33
CA GLY A 201 -5.40 13.35 -19.50
C GLY A 201 -6.30 12.17 -19.90
N GLU A 202 -5.72 11.18 -20.58
CA GLU A 202 -6.39 9.93 -20.98
C GLU A 202 -6.27 8.83 -19.92
N SER A 203 -7.33 8.02 -19.78
CA SER A 203 -7.31 6.84 -18.90
C SER A 203 -6.38 5.77 -19.45
N ASN A 204 -5.21 5.63 -18.87
CA ASN A 204 -4.18 4.65 -19.24
C ASN A 204 -4.42 3.26 -18.62
N TYR A 205 -5.68 2.78 -18.53
CA TYR A 205 -5.96 1.46 -17.97
C TYR A 205 -5.56 0.36 -18.95
N ASN A 206 -4.33 -0.18 -18.80
CA ASN A 206 -3.79 -1.29 -19.58
C ASN A 206 -3.86 -2.60 -18.77
N PHE A 207 -4.13 -3.73 -19.42
CA PHE A 207 -4.11 -5.08 -18.84
C PHE A 207 -2.84 -5.34 -18.00
N ARG A 208 -1.68 -4.85 -18.46
CA ARG A 208 -0.40 -4.95 -17.74
C ARG A 208 -0.43 -4.23 -16.37
N ARG A 209 -1.14 -3.10 -16.26
CA ARG A 209 -1.30 -2.38 -14.97
C ARG A 209 -2.23 -3.14 -14.03
N GLY A 210 -3.32 -3.72 -14.55
CA GLY A 210 -4.20 -4.60 -13.78
C GLY A 210 -3.47 -5.83 -13.23
N LEU A 211 -2.61 -6.47 -14.05
CA LEU A 211 -1.78 -7.59 -13.60
C LEU A 211 -0.76 -7.16 -12.55
N LYS A 212 -0.11 -5.99 -12.72
CA LYS A 212 0.83 -5.44 -11.72
C LYS A 212 0.14 -5.16 -10.39
N LEU A 213 -1.07 -4.58 -10.41
CA LEU A 213 -1.88 -4.35 -9.21
C LEU A 213 -2.23 -5.67 -8.53
N PHE A 214 -2.66 -6.68 -9.30
CA PHE A 214 -2.95 -8.01 -8.78
C PHE A 214 -1.73 -8.66 -8.13
N MET A 215 -0.56 -8.60 -8.77
CA MET A 215 0.69 -9.09 -8.20
C MET A 215 1.10 -8.32 -6.93
N SER A 216 0.82 -7.02 -6.87
CA SER A 216 1.04 -6.23 -5.64
C SER A 216 0.13 -6.69 -4.50
N CYS A 217 -1.14 -6.99 -4.77
CA CYS A 217 -2.05 -7.54 -3.75
C CYS A 217 -1.61 -8.93 -3.27
N LEU A 218 -1.08 -9.78 -4.15
CA LEU A 218 -0.53 -11.09 -3.76
C LEU A 218 0.66 -10.98 -2.80
N ASN A 219 1.36 -9.84 -2.78
CA ASN A 219 2.48 -9.60 -1.87
C ASN A 219 2.06 -9.54 -0.39
N PHE A 220 0.80 -9.23 -0.11
CA PHE A 220 0.27 -9.15 1.26
C PHE A 220 -0.34 -10.46 1.76
N THR A 221 -0.28 -11.53 0.96
CA THR A 221 -0.88 -12.82 1.30
C THR A 221 0.13 -13.95 1.13
N VAL A 222 0.02 -14.97 1.95
CA VAL A 222 0.79 -16.22 1.84
C VAL A 222 0.05 -17.29 1.01
N ILE A 223 -1.08 -16.95 0.37
CA ILE A 223 -1.89 -17.91 -0.38
C ILE A 223 -1.14 -18.56 -1.54
N PRO A 224 -0.35 -17.85 -2.38
CA PRO A 224 0.43 -18.51 -3.42
C PRO A 224 1.37 -19.59 -2.86
N LEU A 225 1.98 -19.32 -1.70
CA LEU A 225 2.85 -20.27 -1.01
C LEU A 225 2.05 -21.47 -0.47
N ARG A 226 0.87 -21.24 0.12
CA ARG A 226 -0.02 -22.32 0.58
C ARG A 226 -0.52 -23.20 -0.57
N LEU A 227 -0.87 -22.59 -1.72
CA LEU A 227 -1.23 -23.33 -2.93
C LEU A 227 -0.07 -24.16 -3.46
N ALA A 228 1.15 -23.59 -3.50
CA ALA A 228 2.35 -24.32 -3.89
C ALA A 228 2.58 -25.52 -2.95
N THR A 229 2.46 -25.34 -1.64
CA THR A 229 2.57 -26.41 -0.63
C THR A 229 1.48 -27.49 -0.83
N PHE A 230 0.22 -27.07 -1.04
CA PHE A 230 -0.89 -27.99 -1.26
C PHE A 230 -0.68 -28.86 -2.50
N PHE A 231 -0.37 -28.24 -3.65
CA PHE A 231 -0.10 -28.98 -4.88
C PHE A 231 1.15 -29.87 -4.75
N GLY A 232 2.21 -29.37 -4.12
CA GLY A 232 3.41 -30.15 -3.84
C GLY A 232 3.11 -31.41 -3.04
N THR A 233 2.30 -31.29 -1.99
CA THR A 233 1.89 -32.43 -1.15
C THR A 233 1.05 -33.43 -1.96
N VAL A 234 0.06 -32.95 -2.75
CA VAL A 234 -0.80 -33.81 -3.60
C VAL A 234 0.04 -34.57 -4.63
N PHE A 235 0.94 -33.85 -5.36
CA PHE A 235 1.80 -34.50 -6.37
C PHE A 235 2.81 -35.45 -5.73
N SER A 236 3.37 -35.13 -4.59
CA SER A 236 4.26 -36.03 -3.85
C SER A 236 3.56 -37.30 -3.43
N ALA A 237 2.36 -37.19 -2.86
CA ALA A 237 1.56 -38.38 -2.46
C ALA A 237 1.17 -39.23 -3.68
N ALA A 238 0.72 -38.61 -4.78
CA ALA A 238 0.42 -39.31 -6.03
C ALA A 238 1.64 -40.00 -6.63
N GLY A 239 2.79 -39.32 -6.63
CA GLY A 239 4.07 -39.86 -7.07
C GLY A 239 4.52 -41.07 -6.24
N PHE A 240 4.38 -40.99 -4.90
CA PHE A 240 4.70 -42.09 -4.01
C PHE A 240 3.82 -43.31 -4.26
N VAL A 241 2.48 -43.13 -4.37
CA VAL A 241 1.52 -44.19 -4.72
C VAL A 241 1.86 -44.80 -6.08
N GLY A 242 2.12 -43.96 -7.08
CA GLY A 242 2.51 -44.39 -8.42
C GLY A 242 3.81 -45.25 -8.41
N ALA A 243 4.83 -44.77 -7.69
CA ALA A 243 6.08 -45.51 -7.51
C ALA A 243 5.86 -46.88 -6.85
N LEU A 244 5.02 -46.91 -5.81
CA LEU A 244 4.68 -48.19 -5.12
C LEU A 244 3.97 -49.16 -6.05
N VAL A 245 3.00 -48.67 -6.84
CA VAL A 245 2.28 -49.50 -7.85
C VAL A 245 3.23 -50.06 -8.90
N VAL A 246 4.13 -49.24 -9.43
CA VAL A 246 5.14 -49.67 -10.43
C VAL A 246 6.09 -50.69 -9.82
N PHE A 247 6.54 -50.47 -8.60
CA PHE A 247 7.41 -51.39 -7.86
C PHE A 247 6.74 -52.76 -7.66
N ILE A 248 5.48 -52.81 -7.18
CA ILE A 248 4.74 -54.03 -6.97
C ILE A 248 4.50 -54.76 -8.29
N ARG A 249 4.09 -54.04 -9.36
CA ARG A 249 3.92 -54.64 -10.70
C ARG A 249 5.19 -55.25 -11.24
N LYS A 250 6.35 -54.61 -11.06
CA LYS A 250 7.65 -55.15 -11.50
C LYS A 250 8.07 -56.41 -10.74
N LEU A 251 7.69 -56.53 -9.47
CA LEU A 251 7.91 -57.74 -8.69
C LEU A 251 7.05 -58.92 -9.17
N LEU A 252 5.80 -58.64 -9.62
CA LEU A 252 4.84 -59.66 -10.09
C LEU A 252 5.06 -60.05 -11.54
N ASP A 253 5.53 -59.12 -12.39
CA ASP A 253 5.80 -59.36 -13.80
C ASP A 253 7.15 -58.74 -14.24
N PRO A 254 8.23 -59.55 -14.26
CA PRO A 254 9.55 -59.11 -14.66
C PRO A 254 9.66 -58.68 -16.16
N SER A 255 8.69 -59.06 -16.99
CA SER A 255 8.70 -58.80 -18.45
C SER A 255 8.35 -57.35 -18.83
N ILE A 256 7.85 -56.54 -17.91
CA ILE A 256 7.47 -55.15 -18.16
C ILE A 256 8.66 -54.37 -18.72
N ALA A 257 8.55 -53.89 -19.97
CA ALA A 257 9.55 -53.05 -20.61
C ALA A 257 9.65 -51.69 -19.89
N ILE A 258 10.89 -51.23 -19.73
CA ILE A 258 11.15 -49.93 -19.10
C ILE A 258 10.83 -48.83 -20.11
N GLY A 259 9.79 -48.06 -19.87
CA GLY A 259 9.35 -46.92 -20.71
C GLY A 259 10.23 -45.69 -20.53
N TRP A 260 11.37 -45.63 -21.24
CA TRP A 260 12.28 -44.47 -21.17
C TRP A 260 11.59 -43.15 -21.47
N SER A 261 10.76 -43.08 -22.50
CA SER A 261 10.07 -41.86 -22.91
C SER A 261 9.07 -41.36 -21.87
N SER A 262 8.27 -42.27 -21.24
CA SER A 262 7.31 -41.91 -20.21
C SER A 262 7.99 -41.44 -18.93
N LEU A 263 9.13 -42.05 -18.57
CA LEU A 263 9.93 -41.63 -17.43
C LEU A 263 10.49 -40.22 -17.65
N MET A 264 11.04 -39.94 -18.84
CA MET A 264 11.59 -38.62 -19.17
C MET A 264 10.51 -37.53 -19.16
N CYS A 265 9.32 -37.81 -19.72
CA CYS A 265 8.19 -36.88 -19.64
C CYS A 265 7.77 -36.61 -18.18
N ALA A 266 7.68 -37.64 -17.36
CA ALA A 266 7.34 -37.49 -15.93
C ALA A 266 8.38 -36.63 -15.20
N PHE A 267 9.67 -36.85 -15.44
CA PHE A 267 10.73 -36.02 -14.85
C PHE A 267 10.64 -34.56 -15.29
N LEU A 268 10.44 -34.28 -16.56
CA LEU A 268 10.33 -32.90 -17.06
C LEU A 268 9.15 -32.15 -16.41
N VAL A 269 8.00 -32.81 -16.27
CA VAL A 269 6.83 -32.22 -15.60
C VAL A 269 7.12 -31.97 -14.12
N LEU A 270 7.67 -32.96 -13.40
CA LEU A 270 7.99 -32.82 -11.98
C LEU A 270 9.02 -31.73 -11.72
N PHE A 271 10.11 -31.69 -12.51
CA PHE A 271 11.10 -30.62 -12.38
C PHE A 271 10.53 -29.26 -12.72
N GLY A 272 9.66 -29.13 -13.74
CA GLY A 272 8.97 -27.90 -14.06
C GLY A 272 8.15 -27.38 -12.87
N ILE A 273 7.40 -28.24 -12.20
CA ILE A 273 6.63 -27.91 -11.00
C ILE A 273 7.57 -27.52 -9.85
N CYS A 274 8.65 -28.27 -9.63
CA CYS A 274 9.63 -27.93 -8.58
C CYS A 274 10.27 -26.57 -8.81
N PHE A 275 10.68 -26.23 -10.04
CA PHE A 275 11.24 -24.92 -10.34
C PHE A 275 10.22 -23.78 -10.18
N LEU A 276 8.94 -24.01 -10.53
CA LEU A 276 7.87 -23.04 -10.25
C LEU A 276 7.74 -22.75 -8.74
N MET A 277 7.74 -23.82 -7.92
CA MET A 277 7.64 -23.67 -6.46
C MET A 277 8.86 -22.97 -5.88
N LEU A 278 10.07 -23.30 -6.34
CA LEU A 278 11.30 -22.62 -5.92
C LEU A 278 11.27 -21.14 -6.33
N GLY A 279 10.73 -20.80 -7.51
CA GLY A 279 10.52 -19.42 -7.94
C GLY A 279 9.59 -18.64 -7.02
N ILE A 280 8.46 -19.24 -6.61
CA ILE A 280 7.53 -18.63 -5.64
C ILE A 280 8.23 -18.39 -4.31
N ILE A 281 8.94 -19.39 -3.78
CA ILE A 281 9.70 -19.27 -2.52
C ILE A 281 10.74 -18.16 -2.64
N GLY A 282 11.49 -18.13 -3.74
CA GLY A 282 12.50 -17.08 -4.00
C GLY A 282 11.90 -15.66 -3.99
N GLU A 283 10.71 -15.47 -4.58
CA GLU A 283 10.00 -14.20 -4.54
C GLU A 283 9.65 -13.76 -3.11
N TYR A 284 9.18 -14.68 -2.25
CA TYR A 284 8.90 -14.36 -0.84
C TYR A 284 10.16 -14.08 -0.03
N ILE A 285 11.24 -14.83 -0.26
CA ILE A 285 12.55 -14.58 0.38
C ILE A 285 13.08 -13.20 -0.06
N GLY A 286 12.99 -12.84 -1.34
CA GLY A 286 13.39 -11.52 -1.84
C GLY A 286 12.67 -10.39 -1.12
N LYS A 287 11.35 -10.50 -0.89
CA LYS A 287 10.57 -9.53 -0.13
C LYS A 287 10.94 -9.47 1.35
N LEU A 288 11.20 -10.62 1.94
CA LEU A 288 11.67 -10.72 3.33
C LEU A 288 13.00 -9.98 3.52
N ILE A 289 13.95 -10.14 2.58
CA ILE A 289 15.23 -9.43 2.59
C ILE A 289 15.03 -7.91 2.52
N LEU A 290 14.13 -7.41 1.64
CA LEU A 290 13.83 -5.99 1.54
C LEU A 290 13.29 -5.41 2.86
N ASN A 291 12.44 -6.17 3.57
CA ASN A 291 11.93 -5.77 4.88
C ASN A 291 13.01 -5.82 5.97
N ILE A 292 13.83 -6.87 6.01
CA ILE A 292 14.92 -7.01 7.00
C ILE A 292 15.96 -5.90 6.82
N ASN A 293 16.29 -5.56 5.58
CA ASN A 293 17.23 -4.47 5.27
C ASN A 293 16.66 -3.08 5.55
N LYS A 294 15.44 -2.96 6.09
CA LYS A 294 14.77 -1.70 6.37
C LYS A 294 14.82 -0.74 5.19
N THR A 295 14.60 -1.26 3.98
CA THR A 295 14.54 -0.45 2.77
C THR A 295 13.44 0.60 2.94
N PRO A 296 13.75 1.91 2.85
CA PRO A 296 12.78 2.95 3.14
C PRO A 296 11.62 2.92 2.14
N GLN A 297 10.41 3.14 2.65
CA GLN A 297 9.18 3.22 1.84
C GLN A 297 9.25 4.40 0.87
N TYR A 298 9.78 5.52 1.35
CA TYR A 298 10.01 6.75 0.60
C TYR A 298 11.20 7.50 1.17
N VAL A 299 11.74 8.43 0.40
CA VAL A 299 12.82 9.33 0.82
C VAL A 299 12.39 10.75 0.51
N VAL A 300 12.33 11.58 1.53
CA VAL A 300 12.01 13.00 1.40
C VAL A 300 13.26 13.76 0.98
N ARG A 301 13.17 14.56 -0.08
CA ARG A 301 14.24 15.44 -0.58
C ARG A 301 14.20 16.81 0.08
N GLU A 302 13.01 17.40 0.19
CA GLU A 302 12.78 18.71 0.79
C GLU A 302 11.31 18.85 1.24
N THR A 303 11.07 19.78 2.14
CA THR A 303 9.74 20.05 2.70
C THR A 303 9.45 21.55 2.75
N ARG A 304 8.14 21.92 2.80
CA ARG A 304 7.66 23.27 3.05
C ARG A 304 6.58 23.24 4.13
N ASN A 305 6.64 24.14 5.10
CA ASN A 305 5.70 24.24 6.24
C ASN A 305 5.53 22.95 7.05
N VAL A 306 6.50 22.03 6.97
CA VAL A 306 6.50 20.79 7.75
C VAL A 306 7.37 20.98 8.98
N ARG A 307 6.82 20.70 10.17
CA ARG A 307 7.61 20.71 11.41
C ARG A 307 8.68 19.63 11.34
N THR A 308 9.92 19.98 11.61
CA THR A 308 11.02 19.00 11.63
C THR A 308 10.90 18.13 12.87
N ALA A 309 11.34 16.86 12.78
CA ALA A 309 11.30 15.88 13.87
C ALA A 309 12.01 16.39 15.17
N ALA A 310 12.89 17.38 15.06
CA ALA A 310 13.53 18.05 16.19
C ALA A 310 12.55 18.84 17.08
N GLU A 311 11.41 19.28 16.54
CA GLU A 311 10.37 20.00 17.30
C GLU A 311 9.32 19.06 17.89
N ASN A 312 9.26 17.79 17.47
CA ASN A 312 8.28 16.80 17.91
C ASN A 312 8.77 15.82 19.00
N GLY A 313 9.87 16.14 19.71
CA GLY A 313 10.28 15.37 20.89
C GLY A 313 10.84 13.96 20.64
N PHE A 314 11.29 13.64 19.42
CA PHE A 314 11.98 12.37 19.12
C PHE A 314 13.50 12.42 19.45
N SER A 315 13.92 13.21 20.44
CA SER A 315 15.32 13.38 20.84
C SER A 315 15.78 12.38 21.92
N GLU A 316 15.02 11.34 22.28
CA GLU A 316 15.38 10.51 23.45
C GLU A 316 15.90 9.10 23.16
N ILE A 317 16.20 8.71 21.93
CA ILE A 317 16.73 7.33 21.67
C ILE A 317 18.18 7.29 21.14
N SER A 318 18.83 8.42 20.92
CA SER A 318 20.21 8.43 20.37
C SER A 318 21.34 8.75 21.34
N ASP A 319 21.09 9.07 22.61
CA ASP A 319 22.14 9.52 23.55
C ASP A 319 22.53 8.52 24.65
N GLU A 320 21.84 7.38 24.80
CA GLU A 320 22.23 6.39 25.83
C GLU A 320 23.37 5.43 25.42
N THR A 321 23.86 5.49 24.20
CA THR A 321 24.97 4.63 23.72
C THR A 321 26.33 5.33 23.62
N ARG A 322 26.44 6.59 24.06
CA ARG A 322 27.73 7.28 24.16
C ARG A 322 28.06 7.67 25.60
N ARG A 323 28.27 6.71 26.48
CA ARG A 323 29.07 6.95 27.67
C ARG A 323 30.53 6.67 27.33
N PRO A 324 31.46 7.64 27.44
CA PRO A 324 32.86 7.34 27.35
C PRO A 324 33.28 6.58 28.61
N GLU A 325 33.87 5.40 28.45
CA GLU A 325 34.61 4.73 29.50
C GLU A 325 35.73 5.66 29.99
N ASN A 326 35.55 6.15 31.18
CA ASN A 326 36.56 6.93 31.89
C ASN A 326 37.53 5.98 32.56
N THR A 327 38.57 5.57 31.87
CA THR A 327 39.72 4.91 32.47
C THR A 327 40.70 5.99 32.95
N GLY A 328 40.68 6.26 34.23
CA GLY A 328 41.60 7.15 34.89
C GLY A 328 41.78 6.79 36.35
N LYS A 329 42.64 5.85 36.64
CA LYS A 329 43.40 5.84 37.91
C LYS A 329 44.73 5.19 37.69
N THR A 330 45.71 6.02 37.56
CA THR A 330 47.14 5.72 37.83
C THR A 330 47.32 5.75 39.32
N ASP A 331 47.60 4.62 39.93
CA ASP A 331 48.15 4.57 41.28
C ASP A 331 49.65 4.58 41.17
N GLU A 332 50.27 5.67 41.71
CA GLU A 332 51.69 5.79 42.02
C GLU A 332 52.01 4.73 43.08
N VAL A 333 53.05 3.95 42.76
CA VAL A 333 53.81 3.14 43.76
C VAL A 333 55.08 3.92 44.06
N THR A 334 55.18 4.45 45.26
CA THR A 334 56.42 4.95 45.85
C THR A 334 57.18 3.80 46.45
N ASP A 335 58.52 3.85 46.21
CA ASP A 335 59.54 3.03 46.80
C ASP A 335 59.53 3.04 48.33
N ASP A 336 59.71 1.87 48.91
CA ASP A 336 60.82 1.57 49.92
C ASP A 336 61.00 0.06 50.02
#